data_52f321e1e61c28294f49781f52a414c8
#
_entry.id   52f321e1e61c28294f49781f52a414c8
#
_cell.length_a   1.000
_cell.length_b   1.000
_cell.length_c   1.000
_cell.angle_alpha   90.00
_cell.angle_beta   90.00
_cell.angle_gamma   90.00
#
_symmetry.space_group_name_H-M   'P 1'
#
loop_
_entity.id
_entity.type
_entity.pdbx_description
1 polymer ?
#
loop_
_entity_poly.entity_id
_entity_poly.type
_entity_poly.pdbx_seq_one_letter_code
_entity_poly.pdbx_strand_id
1 'polypeptide(L)'
;MIKSFNQPDAWIKRISAYAGINEELAKRHEVVSIQQINFEGEYLQNDVSYHFLKFRLPSKYFPVTLNKDIKQQQPDIVVIQGTHFPIQVLLLRLKLGSKTRIIVHHHAERPFTGIKKMFQRLADRHIDAYLFASRQMGLSWVKKGNLASPQKIHEVMEVSSVFHQIDKVEAKGFTGIKKKLVYLWVGRLNANKDPIATVKGFLKFAQRYPDAVLYMIYHNDELLPDVYELLEEHPNGNAVKMIGQAANNELLYWYNSADFFVSGSHYEGSGTAVCEAMSCGCIPVVTNIDSFRMITNNGNCGLLYQPGNVDELCKVLLQTVEIDKAEKRRLCLEYFRDHLSFSAIARGIEEIAASL
;
A
#
# COMPACT_ATOMS: atom_id res chain seq x y z
N MET A 1 -12.10 -6.49 13.61
CA MET A 1 -11.30 -5.26 13.61
C MET A 1 -12.17 -4.01 13.40
N ILE A 2 -13.02 -3.95 12.39
CA ILE A 2 -13.95 -2.82 12.15
C ILE A 2 -14.88 -2.55 13.33
N LYS A 3 -15.36 -3.58 14.03
CA LYS A 3 -16.23 -3.46 15.20
C LYS A 3 -15.58 -2.79 16.43
N SER A 4 -14.27 -2.71 16.50
CA SER A 4 -13.55 -2.08 17.62
C SER A 4 -13.44 -0.56 17.47
N PHE A 5 -13.69 -0.01 16.28
CA PHE A 5 -13.64 1.42 16.04
C PHE A 5 -15.00 2.06 16.23
N ASN A 6 -15.09 3.00 17.16
CA ASN A 6 -16.30 3.76 17.50
C ASN A 6 -16.08 5.29 17.43
N GLN A 7 -14.89 5.73 16.99
CA GLN A 7 -14.53 7.14 16.87
C GLN A 7 -14.15 7.46 15.42
N PRO A 8 -14.84 8.39 14.75
CA PRO A 8 -14.56 8.81 13.38
C PRO A 8 -13.11 9.24 13.15
N ASP A 9 -12.58 10.12 13.99
CA ASP A 9 -11.21 10.64 13.85
C ASP A 9 -10.16 9.54 13.90
N ALA A 10 -10.28 8.61 14.84
CA ALA A 10 -9.35 7.47 14.97
C ALA A 10 -9.41 6.56 13.75
N TRP A 11 -10.60 6.41 13.16
CA TRP A 11 -10.79 5.65 11.94
C TRP A 11 -10.17 6.37 10.72
N ILE A 12 -10.49 7.66 10.52
CA ILE A 12 -9.94 8.45 9.39
C ILE A 12 -8.41 8.49 9.47
N LYS A 13 -7.85 8.71 10.66
CA LYS A 13 -6.39 8.62 10.89
C LYS A 13 -5.82 7.25 10.50
N ARG A 14 -6.54 6.16 10.80
CA ARG A 14 -6.11 4.81 10.43
C ARG A 14 -6.09 4.58 8.93
N ILE A 15 -7.03 5.17 8.18
CA ILE A 15 -7.15 5.04 6.73
C ILE A 15 -6.47 6.17 5.97
N SER A 16 -5.60 6.95 6.61
CA SER A 16 -4.99 8.16 6.03
C SER A 16 -4.27 7.90 4.69
N ALA A 17 -3.68 6.72 4.50
CA ALA A 17 -3.07 6.31 3.24
C ALA A 17 -4.07 6.19 2.07
N TYR A 18 -5.37 6.12 2.35
CA TYR A 18 -6.47 6.10 1.36
C TYR A 18 -7.27 7.41 1.40
N ALA A 19 -7.50 7.97 2.59
CA ALA A 19 -8.34 9.16 2.79
C ALA A 19 -7.81 10.36 2.00
N GLY A 20 -6.49 10.55 1.93
CA GLY A 20 -5.88 11.63 1.17
C GLY A 20 -6.21 11.64 -0.33
N ILE A 21 -6.56 10.48 -0.92
CA ILE A 21 -7.06 10.43 -2.31
C ILE A 21 -8.43 11.11 -2.39
N ASN A 22 -9.32 10.81 -1.43
CA ASN A 22 -10.65 11.43 -1.38
C ASN A 22 -10.54 12.94 -1.13
N GLU A 23 -9.63 13.38 -0.28
CA GLU A 23 -9.36 14.79 0.00
C GLU A 23 -8.86 15.53 -1.25
N GLU A 24 -8.01 14.90 -2.06
CA GLU A 24 -7.57 15.50 -3.34
C GLU A 24 -8.70 15.56 -4.37
N LEU A 25 -9.56 14.54 -4.44
CA LEU A 25 -10.75 14.55 -5.29
C LEU A 25 -11.76 15.62 -4.83
N ALA A 26 -11.93 15.81 -3.52
CA ALA A 26 -12.87 16.77 -2.94
C ALA A 26 -12.55 18.23 -3.29
N LYS A 27 -11.31 18.55 -3.67
CA LYS A 27 -10.95 19.88 -4.17
C LYS A 27 -11.68 20.28 -5.46
N ARG A 28 -12.21 19.30 -6.22
CA ARG A 28 -12.81 19.52 -7.53
C ARG A 28 -14.19 18.86 -7.71
N HIS A 29 -14.55 17.95 -6.81
CA HIS A 29 -15.79 17.16 -6.86
C HIS A 29 -16.47 17.13 -5.50
N GLU A 30 -17.77 16.88 -5.49
CA GLU A 30 -18.47 16.49 -4.27
C GLU A 30 -18.13 15.03 -3.96
N VAL A 31 -17.46 14.79 -2.83
CA VAL A 31 -16.99 13.45 -2.43
C VAL A 31 -17.66 12.99 -1.16
N VAL A 32 -18.40 11.89 -1.25
CA VAL A 32 -18.98 11.21 -0.11
C VAL A 32 -18.24 9.89 0.13
N SER A 33 -17.63 9.75 1.30
CA SER A 33 -16.92 8.54 1.72
C SER A 33 -17.73 7.74 2.71
N ILE A 34 -18.30 6.61 2.29
CA ILE A 34 -19.13 5.78 3.15
C ILE A 34 -18.27 4.75 3.89
N GLN A 35 -18.29 4.79 5.22
CA GLN A 35 -17.48 3.96 6.08
C GLN A 35 -18.34 3.09 7.01
N GLN A 36 -17.95 1.82 7.21
CA GLN A 36 -18.68 0.90 8.08
C GLN A 36 -17.87 0.57 9.34
N ILE A 37 -18.15 1.27 10.42
CA ILE A 37 -17.54 1.06 11.74
C ILE A 37 -18.62 0.90 12.82
N ASN A 38 -18.26 0.85 14.10
CA ASN A 38 -19.24 0.82 15.21
C ASN A 38 -19.69 2.22 15.63
N PHE A 39 -19.97 3.08 14.67
CA PHE A 39 -20.49 4.43 14.81
C PHE A 39 -21.51 4.69 13.69
N GLU A 40 -22.47 5.57 13.90
CA GLU A 40 -23.47 5.98 12.89
C GLU A 40 -23.60 7.51 12.94
N GLY A 41 -23.47 8.17 11.80
CA GLY A 41 -23.55 9.61 11.68
C GLY A 41 -22.74 10.16 10.50
N GLU A 42 -22.80 11.47 10.34
CA GLU A 42 -22.06 12.20 9.29
C GLU A 42 -20.92 13.01 9.92
N TYR A 43 -19.84 13.15 9.18
CA TYR A 43 -18.65 13.85 9.62
C TYR A 43 -17.98 14.51 8.41
N LEU A 44 -17.71 15.81 8.49
CA LEU A 44 -17.01 16.55 7.43
C LEU A 44 -15.56 16.78 7.83
N GLN A 45 -14.64 16.37 6.97
CA GLN A 45 -13.21 16.61 7.15
C GLN A 45 -12.52 16.82 5.80
N ASN A 46 -11.77 17.91 5.65
CA ASN A 46 -11.00 18.23 4.44
C ASN A 46 -11.88 18.17 3.16
N ASP A 47 -13.06 18.78 3.21
CA ASP A 47 -14.08 18.81 2.16
C ASP A 47 -14.67 17.45 1.75
N VAL A 48 -14.31 16.37 2.44
CA VAL A 48 -14.91 15.04 2.26
C VAL A 48 -16.04 14.83 3.26
N SER A 49 -17.24 14.49 2.74
CA SER A 49 -18.38 14.10 3.56
C SER A 49 -18.27 12.61 3.91
N TYR A 50 -17.97 12.31 5.18
CA TYR A 50 -17.89 10.92 5.65
C TYR A 50 -19.25 10.50 6.23
N HIS A 51 -19.86 9.47 5.62
CA HIS A 51 -21.05 8.82 6.13
C HIS A 51 -20.67 7.53 6.85
N PHE A 52 -20.82 7.52 8.15
CA PHE A 52 -20.56 6.33 8.97
C PHE A 52 -21.82 5.51 9.15
N LEU A 53 -21.81 4.28 8.69
CA LEU A 53 -22.88 3.32 8.86
C LEU A 53 -22.46 2.24 9.86
N LYS A 54 -23.32 1.94 10.83
CA LYS A 54 -23.04 0.90 11.82
C LYS A 54 -22.91 -0.46 11.14
N PHE A 55 -21.75 -1.09 11.31
CA PHE A 55 -21.50 -2.41 10.73
C PHE A 55 -22.38 -3.47 11.39
N ARG A 56 -23.25 -4.13 10.61
CA ARG A 56 -24.07 -5.26 11.02
C ARG A 56 -23.76 -6.47 10.15
N LEU A 57 -23.63 -7.67 10.74
CA LEU A 57 -23.29 -8.90 9.99
C LEU A 57 -24.20 -9.17 8.78
N PRO A 58 -25.54 -8.99 8.85
CA PRO A 58 -26.39 -9.14 7.67
C PRO A 58 -26.08 -8.16 6.54
N SER A 59 -25.56 -6.97 6.84
CA SER A 59 -25.22 -5.95 5.82
C SER A 59 -24.02 -6.37 4.95
N LYS A 60 -23.23 -7.34 5.39
CA LYS A 60 -22.14 -7.93 4.57
C LYS A 60 -22.70 -8.67 3.35
N TYR A 61 -23.87 -9.28 3.47
CA TYR A 61 -24.49 -10.06 2.38
C TYR A 61 -25.64 -9.31 1.72
N PHE A 62 -26.38 -8.52 2.49
CA PHE A 62 -27.54 -7.75 2.07
C PHE A 62 -27.39 -6.28 2.48
N PRO A 63 -26.64 -5.46 1.70
CA PRO A 63 -26.29 -4.09 2.08
C PRO A 63 -27.44 -3.10 1.77
N VAL A 64 -28.65 -3.36 2.28
CA VAL A 64 -29.84 -2.56 1.95
C VAL A 64 -29.69 -1.11 2.40
N THR A 65 -29.20 -0.88 3.63
CA THR A 65 -29.00 0.46 4.17
C THR A 65 -27.91 1.19 3.39
N LEU A 66 -26.77 0.53 3.13
CA LEU A 66 -25.69 1.07 2.33
C LEU A 66 -26.14 1.47 0.91
N ASN A 67 -26.87 0.57 0.22
CA ASN A 67 -27.36 0.86 -1.12
C ASN A 67 -28.43 1.96 -1.15
N LYS A 68 -29.21 2.12 -0.06
CA LYS A 68 -30.15 3.22 0.10
C LYS A 68 -29.42 4.55 0.25
N ASP A 69 -28.41 4.59 1.10
CA ASP A 69 -27.59 5.78 1.34
C ASP A 69 -26.87 6.20 0.04
N ILE A 70 -26.20 5.29 -0.63
CA ILE A 70 -25.55 5.55 -1.95
C ILE A 70 -26.57 6.12 -2.95
N LYS A 71 -27.77 5.56 -3.04
CA LYS A 71 -28.79 6.05 -3.99
C LYS A 71 -29.28 7.46 -3.64
N GLN A 72 -29.37 7.80 -2.36
CA GLN A 72 -29.78 9.13 -1.90
C GLN A 72 -28.79 10.23 -2.30
N GLN A 73 -27.52 9.88 -2.42
CA GLN A 73 -26.45 10.81 -2.89
C GLN A 73 -26.50 11.08 -4.41
N GLN A 74 -27.31 10.32 -5.17
CA GLN A 74 -27.43 10.45 -6.63
C GLN A 74 -26.06 10.53 -7.35
N PRO A 75 -25.10 9.62 -7.07
CA PRO A 75 -23.74 9.76 -7.56
C PRO A 75 -23.64 9.54 -9.08
N ASP A 76 -22.80 10.32 -9.75
CA ASP A 76 -22.39 10.04 -11.13
C ASP A 76 -21.48 8.83 -11.18
N ILE A 77 -20.59 8.70 -10.18
CA ILE A 77 -19.60 7.65 -10.09
C ILE A 77 -19.59 7.02 -8.68
N VAL A 78 -19.52 5.70 -8.61
CA VAL A 78 -19.28 4.97 -7.36
C VAL A 78 -17.97 4.22 -7.47
N VAL A 79 -17.02 4.52 -6.57
CA VAL A 79 -15.77 3.77 -6.42
C VAL A 79 -15.92 2.76 -5.28
N ILE A 80 -15.87 1.47 -5.61
CA ILE A 80 -15.97 0.38 -4.64
C ILE A 80 -14.55 -0.05 -4.24
N GLN A 81 -14.26 0.04 -2.96
CA GLN A 81 -12.97 -0.35 -2.40
C GLN A 81 -12.91 -1.88 -2.18
N GLY A 82 -12.14 -2.57 -3.01
CA GLY A 82 -11.94 -4.02 -2.99
C GLY A 82 -12.86 -4.82 -3.90
N THR A 83 -12.36 -5.95 -4.38
CA THR A 83 -13.09 -6.88 -5.27
C THR A 83 -13.89 -7.94 -4.52
N HIS A 84 -13.90 -7.91 -3.17
CA HIS A 84 -14.47 -8.97 -2.34
C HIS A 84 -15.98 -9.23 -2.50
N PHE A 85 -16.73 -8.31 -3.12
CA PHE A 85 -18.17 -8.20 -2.98
C PHE A 85 -18.97 -8.23 -4.30
N PRO A 86 -18.79 -9.25 -5.18
CA PRO A 86 -19.46 -9.26 -6.49
C PRO A 86 -20.98 -9.24 -6.41
N ILE A 87 -21.59 -9.90 -5.40
CA ILE A 87 -23.04 -9.88 -5.20
C ILE A 87 -23.51 -8.49 -4.83
N GLN A 88 -22.76 -7.75 -4.01
CA GLN A 88 -23.10 -6.38 -3.64
C GLN A 88 -23.06 -5.44 -4.85
N VAL A 89 -22.12 -5.64 -5.78
CA VAL A 89 -22.06 -4.88 -7.04
C VAL A 89 -23.34 -5.11 -7.86
N LEU A 90 -23.82 -6.36 -7.97
CA LEU A 90 -25.06 -6.67 -8.66
C LEU A 90 -26.27 -6.00 -8.03
N LEU A 91 -26.39 -6.09 -6.68
CA LEU A 91 -27.48 -5.45 -5.93
C LEU A 91 -27.44 -3.91 -6.04
N LEU A 92 -26.24 -3.33 -6.01
CA LEU A 92 -26.03 -1.90 -6.16
C LEU A 92 -26.44 -1.45 -7.58
N ARG A 93 -26.03 -2.15 -8.63
CA ARG A 93 -26.41 -1.84 -10.01
C ARG A 93 -27.93 -1.86 -10.21
N LEU A 94 -28.61 -2.84 -9.63
CA LEU A 94 -30.09 -2.89 -9.67
C LEU A 94 -30.73 -1.66 -9.00
N LYS A 95 -30.06 -1.11 -7.96
CA LYS A 95 -30.57 0.04 -7.21
C LYS A 95 -30.30 1.38 -7.92
N LEU A 96 -29.13 1.53 -8.55
CA LEU A 96 -28.68 2.77 -9.19
C LEU A 96 -29.13 2.90 -10.65
N GLY A 97 -29.38 1.77 -11.34
CA GLY A 97 -29.62 1.77 -12.79
C GLY A 97 -28.32 1.88 -13.60
N SER A 98 -28.41 2.29 -14.87
CA SER A 98 -27.27 2.28 -15.82
C SER A 98 -26.53 3.62 -15.93
N LYS A 99 -27.09 4.72 -15.43
CA LYS A 99 -26.47 6.05 -15.56
C LYS A 99 -25.22 6.23 -14.71
N THR A 100 -25.24 5.72 -13.46
CA THR A 100 -24.11 5.80 -12.55
C THR A 100 -22.99 4.87 -13.02
N ARG A 101 -21.75 5.36 -13.10
CA ARG A 101 -20.57 4.54 -13.38
C ARG A 101 -20.09 3.83 -12.13
N ILE A 102 -19.68 2.57 -12.27
CA ILE A 102 -19.12 1.78 -11.17
C ILE A 102 -17.67 1.46 -11.49
N ILE A 103 -16.77 1.95 -10.65
CA ILE A 103 -15.34 1.66 -10.67
C ILE A 103 -15.01 0.77 -9.47
N VAL A 104 -14.20 -0.27 -9.65
CA VAL A 104 -13.73 -1.12 -8.55
C VAL A 104 -12.24 -0.93 -8.37
N HIS A 105 -11.83 -0.50 -7.19
CA HIS A 105 -10.43 -0.36 -6.82
C HIS A 105 -9.97 -1.62 -6.08
N HIS A 106 -8.98 -2.32 -6.63
CA HIS A 106 -8.47 -3.59 -6.13
C HIS A 106 -7.55 -3.38 -4.91
N HIS A 107 -7.68 -4.23 -3.88
CA HIS A 107 -6.93 -4.18 -2.63
C HIS A 107 -6.22 -5.50 -2.32
N ALA A 108 -5.27 -5.90 -3.16
CA ALA A 108 -4.45 -7.10 -2.95
C ALA A 108 -5.21 -8.45 -2.96
N GLU A 109 -6.45 -8.50 -3.43
CA GLU A 109 -7.16 -9.76 -3.51
C GLU A 109 -6.56 -10.66 -4.61
N ARG A 110 -6.74 -11.96 -4.43
CA ARG A 110 -6.38 -12.94 -5.47
C ARG A 110 -7.61 -13.29 -6.30
N PRO A 111 -7.42 -13.60 -7.60
CA PRO A 111 -8.52 -14.04 -8.47
C PRO A 111 -9.30 -15.20 -7.87
N PHE A 112 -10.63 -15.11 -7.95
CA PHE A 112 -11.53 -16.08 -7.33
C PHE A 112 -11.61 -17.39 -8.11
N THR A 113 -11.98 -18.45 -7.39
CA THR A 113 -12.29 -19.77 -7.93
C THR A 113 -13.72 -20.18 -7.57
N GLY A 114 -14.22 -21.28 -8.14
CA GLY A 114 -15.53 -21.81 -7.81
C GLY A 114 -16.69 -20.84 -8.04
N ILE A 115 -17.66 -20.89 -7.15
CA ILE A 115 -18.92 -20.13 -7.25
C ILE A 115 -18.70 -18.61 -7.18
N LYS A 116 -17.70 -18.18 -6.42
CA LYS A 116 -17.37 -16.74 -6.29
C LYS A 116 -16.86 -16.16 -7.61
N LYS A 117 -16.10 -16.95 -8.39
CA LYS A 117 -15.67 -16.57 -9.74
C LYS A 117 -16.89 -16.36 -10.67
N MET A 118 -17.91 -17.22 -10.56
CA MET A 118 -19.13 -17.07 -11.35
C MET A 118 -19.84 -15.74 -11.04
N PHE A 119 -20.02 -15.42 -9.76
CA PHE A 119 -20.59 -14.12 -9.38
C PHE A 119 -19.72 -12.93 -9.80
N GLN A 120 -18.39 -13.06 -9.75
CA GLN A 120 -17.49 -12.02 -10.24
C GLN A 120 -17.66 -11.78 -11.75
N ARG A 121 -17.79 -12.83 -12.55
CA ARG A 121 -18.08 -12.69 -14.01
C ARG A 121 -19.42 -12.04 -14.31
N LEU A 122 -20.42 -12.28 -13.47
CA LEU A 122 -21.71 -11.60 -13.59
C LEU A 122 -21.58 -10.12 -13.22
N ALA A 123 -20.91 -9.81 -12.12
CA ALA A 123 -20.66 -8.45 -11.68
C ALA A 123 -19.81 -7.64 -12.68
N ASP A 124 -18.83 -8.27 -13.33
CA ASP A 124 -17.96 -7.66 -14.34
C ASP A 124 -18.73 -6.97 -15.47
N ARG A 125 -19.90 -7.49 -15.83
CA ARG A 125 -20.77 -6.87 -16.85
C ARG A 125 -21.32 -5.51 -16.42
N HIS A 126 -21.31 -5.23 -15.14
CA HIS A 126 -21.88 -4.04 -14.51
C HIS A 126 -20.83 -3.09 -13.93
N ILE A 127 -19.56 -3.43 -14.08
CA ILE A 127 -18.42 -2.61 -13.66
C ILE A 127 -17.83 -1.96 -14.91
N ASP A 128 -17.66 -0.66 -14.86
CA ASP A 128 -17.19 0.13 -16.00
C ASP A 128 -15.65 0.12 -16.06
N ALA A 129 -14.95 0.20 -14.93
CA ALA A 129 -13.49 0.14 -14.84
C ALA A 129 -12.99 -0.56 -13.58
N TYR A 130 -11.77 -1.11 -13.65
CA TYR A 130 -11.03 -1.65 -12.53
C TYR A 130 -9.71 -0.91 -12.38
N LEU A 131 -9.40 -0.48 -11.17
CA LEU A 131 -8.12 0.12 -10.81
C LEU A 131 -7.27 -0.93 -10.09
N PHE A 132 -6.09 -1.18 -10.59
CA PHE A 132 -5.10 -2.09 -10.00
C PHE A 132 -3.79 -1.34 -9.77
N ALA A 133 -3.11 -1.64 -8.67
CA ALA A 133 -1.79 -1.07 -8.41
C ALA A 133 -0.75 -1.45 -9.47
N SER A 134 -0.98 -2.53 -10.23
CA SER A 134 -0.18 -2.92 -11.39
C SER A 134 -1.09 -3.54 -12.44
N ARG A 135 -0.89 -3.16 -13.72
CA ARG A 135 -1.63 -3.73 -14.84
C ARG A 135 -1.49 -5.26 -14.91
N GLN A 136 -0.31 -5.79 -14.59
CA GLN A 136 -0.05 -7.24 -14.59
C GLN A 136 -0.92 -7.98 -13.57
N MET A 137 -1.17 -7.39 -12.41
CA MET A 137 -2.11 -7.95 -11.42
C MET A 137 -3.51 -8.07 -12.03
N GLY A 138 -4.01 -7.03 -12.69
CA GLY A 138 -5.32 -7.06 -13.37
C GLY A 138 -5.37 -8.10 -14.49
N LEU A 139 -4.33 -8.20 -15.31
CA LEU A 139 -4.25 -9.22 -16.37
C LEU A 139 -4.31 -10.65 -15.82
N SER A 140 -3.81 -10.89 -14.62
CA SER A 140 -3.94 -12.20 -13.95
C SER A 140 -5.41 -12.59 -13.69
N TRP A 141 -6.28 -11.60 -13.38
CA TRP A 141 -7.72 -11.79 -13.21
C TRP A 141 -8.42 -12.13 -14.53
N VAL A 142 -7.99 -11.51 -15.64
CA VAL A 142 -8.48 -11.87 -17.00
C VAL A 142 -8.03 -13.27 -17.36
N LYS A 143 -6.74 -13.59 -17.22
CA LYS A 143 -6.17 -14.92 -17.52
C LYS A 143 -6.89 -16.04 -16.74
N LYS A 144 -7.26 -15.78 -15.47
CA LYS A 144 -8.01 -16.73 -14.65
C LYS A 144 -9.53 -16.68 -14.90
N GLY A 145 -10.00 -15.85 -15.85
CA GLY A 145 -11.40 -15.75 -16.28
C GLY A 145 -12.33 -15.17 -15.22
N ASN A 146 -11.83 -14.29 -14.35
CA ASN A 146 -12.64 -13.49 -13.42
C ASN A 146 -13.18 -12.22 -14.09
N LEU A 147 -12.39 -11.62 -14.97
CA LEU A 147 -12.75 -10.47 -15.80
C LEU A 147 -12.80 -10.90 -17.27
N ALA A 148 -13.71 -10.30 -18.04
CA ALA A 148 -13.92 -10.66 -19.44
C ALA A 148 -12.88 -10.00 -20.36
N SER A 149 -12.41 -8.79 -20.02
CA SER A 149 -11.62 -7.98 -20.92
C SER A 149 -10.52 -7.20 -20.19
N PRO A 150 -9.32 -7.08 -20.80
CA PRO A 150 -8.25 -6.24 -20.29
C PRO A 150 -8.49 -4.74 -20.50
N GLN A 151 -9.46 -4.33 -21.35
CA GLN A 151 -9.76 -2.92 -21.63
C GLN A 151 -10.29 -2.17 -20.42
N LYS A 152 -10.93 -2.86 -19.46
CA LYS A 152 -11.42 -2.26 -18.23
C LYS A 152 -10.33 -2.10 -17.16
N ILE A 153 -9.10 -2.57 -17.40
CA ILE A 153 -8.01 -2.54 -16.43
C ILE A 153 -7.19 -1.27 -16.61
N HIS A 154 -7.13 -0.48 -15.54
CA HIS A 154 -6.32 0.72 -15.43
C HIS A 154 -5.32 0.53 -14.29
N GLU A 155 -4.10 1.07 -14.47
CA GLU A 155 -3.06 1.06 -13.46
C GLU A 155 -3.16 2.32 -12.62
N VAL A 156 -3.58 2.17 -11.36
CA VAL A 156 -3.74 3.24 -10.39
C VAL A 156 -3.43 2.69 -9.01
N MET A 157 -2.56 3.37 -8.27
CA MET A 157 -2.27 3.00 -6.87
C MET A 157 -3.48 3.15 -5.98
N GLU A 158 -3.64 2.23 -5.04
CA GLU A 158 -4.73 2.26 -4.05
C GLU A 158 -4.38 3.06 -2.79
N VAL A 159 -3.09 3.29 -2.55
CA VAL A 159 -2.56 3.99 -1.37
C VAL A 159 -1.48 4.98 -1.76
N SER A 160 -1.28 5.97 -0.92
CA SER A 160 -0.15 6.89 -0.96
C SER A 160 0.42 7.08 0.44
N SER A 161 1.28 8.06 0.62
CA SER A 161 1.91 8.38 1.90
C SER A 161 1.52 9.77 2.37
N VAL A 162 1.27 9.89 3.67
CA VAL A 162 1.16 11.17 4.37
C VAL A 162 2.52 11.73 4.77
N PHE A 163 3.58 10.91 4.66
CA PHE A 163 4.94 11.32 5.00
C PHE A 163 5.56 12.12 3.86
N HIS A 164 6.59 12.87 4.20
CA HIS A 164 7.31 13.75 3.30
C HIS A 164 8.77 13.86 3.72
N GLN A 165 9.58 14.43 2.87
CA GLN A 165 10.98 14.68 3.17
C GLN A 165 11.10 15.77 4.25
N ILE A 166 11.90 15.48 5.27
CA ILE A 166 12.36 16.43 6.30
C ILE A 166 13.89 16.46 6.34
N ASP A 167 14.44 17.38 7.10
CA ASP A 167 15.89 17.45 7.31
C ASP A 167 16.43 16.18 7.94
N LYS A 168 17.50 15.62 7.36
CA LYS A 168 18.08 14.35 7.81
C LYS A 168 18.76 14.46 9.17
N VAL A 169 19.27 15.63 9.53
CA VAL A 169 19.91 15.87 10.84
C VAL A 169 18.84 15.89 11.93
N GLU A 170 17.71 16.55 11.66
CA GLU A 170 16.54 16.55 12.53
C GLU A 170 16.03 15.10 12.73
N ALA A 171 15.81 14.37 11.64
CA ALA A 171 15.33 13.00 11.69
C ALA A 171 16.26 12.09 12.51
N LYS A 172 17.58 12.18 12.27
CA LYS A 172 18.58 11.42 13.02
C LYS A 172 18.68 11.87 14.49
N GLY A 173 18.45 13.14 14.78
CA GLY A 173 18.35 13.65 16.14
C GLY A 173 17.22 12.95 16.92
N PHE A 174 16.06 12.77 16.30
CA PHE A 174 14.93 12.07 16.89
C PHE A 174 15.20 10.57 17.08
N THR A 175 15.71 9.89 16.04
CA THR A 175 15.92 8.42 16.08
C THR A 175 17.20 8.01 16.83
N GLY A 176 18.10 8.94 17.12
CA GLY A 176 19.39 8.66 17.75
C GLY A 176 20.40 7.96 16.82
N ILE A 177 20.14 7.88 15.53
CA ILE A 177 20.97 7.16 14.57
C ILE A 177 22.25 7.95 14.24
N LYS A 178 23.42 7.38 14.60
CA LYS A 178 24.75 7.97 14.33
C LYS A 178 25.46 7.37 13.10
N LYS A 179 24.99 6.22 12.62
CA LYS A 179 25.60 5.49 11.49
C LYS A 179 25.45 6.27 10.19
N LYS A 180 26.43 6.10 9.28
CA LYS A 180 26.47 6.79 7.98
C LYS A 180 25.70 6.03 6.89
N LEU A 181 25.69 4.70 6.94
CA LEU A 181 25.01 3.82 5.98
C LEU A 181 23.86 3.08 6.67
N VAL A 182 22.65 3.57 6.45
CA VAL A 182 21.45 3.18 7.18
C VAL A 182 20.44 2.53 6.28
N TYR A 183 20.05 1.31 6.63
CA TYR A 183 18.98 0.56 6.02
C TYR A 183 17.81 0.45 7.00
N LEU A 184 16.60 0.50 6.47
CA LEU A 184 15.37 0.40 7.25
C LEU A 184 14.48 -0.71 6.67
N TRP A 185 13.90 -1.51 7.52
CA TRP A 185 12.83 -2.46 7.20
C TRP A 185 11.63 -2.17 8.10
N VAL A 186 10.43 -2.06 7.50
CA VAL A 186 9.17 -1.83 8.24
C VAL A 186 8.14 -2.83 7.76
N GLY A 187 7.61 -3.64 8.67
CA GLY A 187 6.64 -4.65 8.27
C GLY A 187 6.18 -5.57 9.39
N ARG A 188 5.55 -6.68 8.98
CA ARG A 188 5.21 -7.79 9.87
C ARG A 188 6.28 -8.86 9.78
N LEU A 189 6.67 -9.43 10.91
CA LEU A 189 7.57 -10.59 10.93
C LEU A 189 6.80 -11.86 10.56
N ASN A 190 6.47 -12.02 9.28
CA ASN A 190 5.75 -13.20 8.77
C ASN A 190 6.38 -13.71 7.47
N ALA A 191 5.99 -14.93 7.06
CA ALA A 191 6.53 -15.57 5.87
C ALA A 191 6.39 -14.74 4.58
N ASN A 192 5.30 -13.96 4.44
CA ASN A 192 5.12 -13.13 3.24
C ASN A 192 6.12 -11.96 3.16
N LYS A 193 6.50 -11.36 4.30
CA LYS A 193 7.45 -10.24 4.37
C LYS A 193 8.91 -10.72 4.41
N ASP A 194 9.14 -11.99 4.61
CA ASP A 194 10.40 -12.72 4.60
C ASP A 194 11.55 -11.99 5.35
N PRO A 195 11.38 -11.76 6.67
CA PRO A 195 12.42 -11.14 7.47
C PRO A 195 13.69 -11.99 7.53
N ILE A 196 13.55 -13.32 7.47
CA ILE A 196 14.68 -14.26 7.58
C ILE A 196 15.63 -14.12 6.38
N ALA A 197 15.11 -14.17 5.13
CA ALA A 197 15.95 -13.97 3.95
C ALA A 197 16.55 -12.54 3.93
N THR A 198 15.77 -11.54 4.37
CA THR A 198 16.24 -10.15 4.46
C THR A 198 17.43 -10.03 5.42
N VAL A 199 17.31 -10.57 6.64
CA VAL A 199 18.39 -10.55 7.64
C VAL A 199 19.60 -11.33 7.13
N LYS A 200 19.44 -12.55 6.60
CA LYS A 200 20.54 -13.34 6.05
C LYS A 200 21.31 -12.60 4.94
N GLY A 201 20.59 -11.97 4.02
CA GLY A 201 21.22 -11.18 2.94
C GLY A 201 21.96 -9.96 3.46
N PHE A 202 21.37 -9.26 4.44
CA PHE A 202 22.01 -8.11 5.07
C PHE A 202 23.26 -8.50 5.88
N LEU A 203 23.23 -9.58 6.65
CA LEU A 203 24.38 -10.06 7.41
C LEU A 203 25.56 -10.45 6.51
N LYS A 204 25.30 -11.09 5.35
CA LYS A 204 26.35 -11.33 4.33
C LYS A 204 26.96 -10.02 3.82
N PHE A 205 26.13 -9.02 3.56
CA PHE A 205 26.59 -7.69 3.15
C PHE A 205 27.41 -7.00 4.24
N ALA A 206 26.97 -7.05 5.51
CA ALA A 206 27.61 -6.42 6.65
C ALA A 206 29.01 -6.97 6.95
N GLN A 207 29.33 -8.19 6.50
CA GLN A 207 30.72 -8.72 6.57
C GLN A 207 31.73 -7.85 5.82
N ARG A 208 31.31 -7.22 4.73
CA ARG A 208 32.17 -6.34 3.91
C ARG A 208 32.02 -4.87 4.31
N TYR A 209 30.87 -4.50 4.91
CA TYR A 209 30.52 -3.14 5.29
C TYR A 209 30.07 -3.08 6.76
N PRO A 210 30.98 -3.23 7.73
CA PRO A 210 30.66 -3.33 9.16
C PRO A 210 30.04 -2.05 9.74
N ASP A 211 30.17 -0.93 9.04
CA ASP A 211 29.54 0.34 9.41
C ASP A 211 28.07 0.46 8.97
N ALA A 212 27.60 -0.46 8.12
CA ALA A 212 26.21 -0.53 7.73
C ALA A 212 25.34 -1.04 8.91
N VAL A 213 24.12 -0.55 8.99
CA VAL A 213 23.14 -0.98 9.99
C VAL A 213 21.76 -1.12 9.35
N LEU A 214 21.06 -2.21 9.68
CA LEU A 214 19.66 -2.43 9.37
C LEU A 214 18.82 -2.23 10.63
N TYR A 215 17.91 -1.27 10.59
CA TYR A 215 16.87 -1.10 11.62
C TYR A 215 15.60 -1.80 11.19
N MET A 216 15.04 -2.63 12.05
CA MET A 216 13.80 -3.38 11.78
C MET A 216 12.69 -2.92 12.72
N ILE A 217 11.62 -2.34 12.15
CA ILE A 217 10.42 -1.90 12.86
C ILE A 217 9.30 -2.88 12.56
N TYR A 218 8.70 -3.46 13.62
CA TYR A 218 7.67 -4.49 13.48
C TYR A 218 6.66 -4.42 14.64
N HIS A 219 5.46 -4.97 14.43
CA HIS A 219 4.39 -4.93 15.42
C HIS A 219 3.76 -6.30 15.72
N ASN A 220 4.39 -7.38 15.22
CA ASN A 220 4.01 -8.77 15.53
C ASN A 220 5.27 -9.60 15.77
N ASP A 221 5.12 -10.75 16.42
CA ASP A 221 6.19 -11.60 16.91
C ASP A 221 6.24 -13.01 16.26
N GLU A 222 5.48 -13.22 15.16
CA GLU A 222 5.34 -14.54 14.51
C GLU A 222 6.69 -15.23 14.20
N LEU A 223 7.65 -14.51 13.58
CA LEU A 223 9.00 -15.00 13.29
C LEU A 223 10.08 -14.30 14.13
N LEU A 224 9.70 -13.70 15.25
CA LEU A 224 10.66 -12.97 16.10
C LEU A 224 11.69 -13.90 16.72
N PRO A 225 11.33 -15.10 17.26
CA PRO A 225 12.32 -16.04 17.79
C PRO A 225 13.35 -16.47 16.74
N ASP A 226 12.90 -16.82 15.51
CA ASP A 226 13.78 -17.24 14.42
C ASP A 226 14.77 -16.12 14.01
N VAL A 227 14.31 -14.87 14.02
CA VAL A 227 15.18 -13.72 13.74
C VAL A 227 16.23 -13.55 14.84
N TYR A 228 15.84 -13.65 16.11
CA TYR A 228 16.81 -13.52 17.22
C TYR A 228 17.84 -14.65 17.23
N GLU A 229 17.43 -15.90 17.03
CA GLU A 229 18.34 -17.05 16.92
C GLU A 229 19.39 -16.80 15.82
N LEU A 230 18.94 -16.37 14.64
CA LEU A 230 19.83 -16.04 13.54
C LEU A 230 20.82 -14.90 13.88
N LEU A 231 20.40 -13.89 14.66
CA LEU A 231 21.26 -12.78 15.05
C LEU A 231 22.27 -13.18 16.14
N GLU A 232 21.87 -14.03 17.07
CA GLU A 232 22.74 -14.53 18.15
C GLU A 232 23.84 -15.45 17.61
N GLU A 233 23.51 -16.29 16.64
CA GLU A 233 24.46 -17.22 16.02
C GLU A 233 25.44 -16.54 15.04
N HIS A 234 25.14 -15.34 14.55
CA HIS A 234 25.95 -14.71 13.48
C HIS A 234 26.91 -13.67 14.03
N PRO A 235 28.23 -13.71 13.68
CA PRO A 235 29.26 -12.78 14.19
C PRO A 235 28.92 -11.30 13.99
N ASN A 236 28.18 -10.96 12.94
CA ASN A 236 27.74 -9.60 12.64
C ASN A 236 26.28 -9.34 13.03
N GLY A 237 25.68 -10.14 13.92
CA GLY A 237 24.27 -9.97 14.33
C GLY A 237 23.96 -8.58 14.87
N ASN A 238 24.95 -7.92 15.47
CA ASN A 238 24.84 -6.56 15.98
C ASN A 238 24.63 -5.49 14.88
N ALA A 239 24.86 -5.81 13.59
CA ALA A 239 24.56 -4.93 12.47
C ALA A 239 23.05 -4.81 12.17
N VAL A 240 22.21 -5.68 12.76
CA VAL A 240 20.77 -5.59 12.70
C VAL A 240 20.22 -5.13 14.06
N LYS A 241 19.36 -4.13 14.07
CA LYS A 241 18.74 -3.57 15.26
C LYS A 241 17.25 -3.80 15.26
N MET A 242 16.78 -4.66 16.13
CA MET A 242 15.38 -4.97 16.35
C MET A 242 14.75 -3.86 17.20
N ILE A 243 13.97 -2.96 16.59
CA ILE A 243 13.40 -1.79 17.27
C ILE A 243 12.06 -2.13 17.95
N GLY A 244 11.31 -3.08 17.39
CA GLY A 244 9.96 -3.35 17.83
C GLY A 244 8.95 -2.39 17.19
N GLN A 245 7.89 -2.09 17.95
CA GLN A 245 6.82 -1.22 17.47
C GLN A 245 7.20 0.25 17.59
N ALA A 246 7.07 1.01 16.53
CA ALA A 246 7.10 2.47 16.52
C ALA A 246 5.70 3.04 16.30
N ALA A 247 5.42 4.22 16.85
CA ALA A 247 4.19 4.94 16.55
C ALA A 247 4.18 5.41 15.09
N ASN A 248 2.99 5.51 14.48
CA ASN A 248 2.90 5.86 13.05
C ASN A 248 3.56 7.21 12.73
N ASN A 249 3.38 8.22 13.59
CA ASN A 249 4.02 9.52 13.41
C ASN A 249 5.55 9.50 13.57
N GLU A 250 6.11 8.53 14.28
CA GLU A 250 7.55 8.36 14.43
C GLU A 250 8.19 7.76 13.17
N LEU A 251 7.43 7.02 12.37
CA LEU A 251 7.91 6.43 11.11
C LEU A 251 8.43 7.50 10.14
N LEU A 252 7.89 8.72 10.18
CA LEU A 252 8.40 9.86 9.41
C LEU A 252 9.91 10.06 9.66
N TYR A 253 10.32 10.04 10.91
CA TYR A 253 11.73 10.24 11.29
C TYR A 253 12.60 9.04 10.92
N TRP A 254 12.08 7.82 11.06
CA TRP A 254 12.79 6.60 10.67
C TRP A 254 13.07 6.54 9.18
N TYR A 255 12.06 6.81 8.33
CA TYR A 255 12.24 6.85 6.86
C TYR A 255 13.23 7.95 6.44
N ASN A 256 13.16 9.14 7.04
CA ASN A 256 14.06 10.25 6.72
C ASN A 256 15.48 10.04 7.28
N SER A 257 15.68 9.23 8.32
CA SER A 257 16.99 8.86 8.84
C SER A 257 17.72 7.84 7.99
N ALA A 258 16.98 7.01 7.25
CA ALA A 258 17.52 5.94 6.44
C ALA A 258 18.02 6.42 5.07
N ASP A 259 19.00 5.69 4.49
CA ASP A 259 19.42 5.86 3.11
C ASP A 259 18.61 4.94 2.19
N PHE A 260 18.36 3.71 2.66
CA PHE A 260 17.71 2.66 1.90
C PHE A 260 16.59 2.01 2.71
N PHE A 261 15.51 1.66 2.00
CA PHE A 261 14.42 0.86 2.53
C PHE A 261 14.48 -0.55 1.95
N VAL A 262 14.53 -1.58 2.80
CA VAL A 262 14.62 -2.97 2.35
C VAL A 262 13.29 -3.69 2.55
N SER A 263 12.81 -4.44 1.56
CA SER A 263 11.64 -5.30 1.69
C SER A 263 11.80 -6.62 0.96
N GLY A 264 11.58 -7.74 1.69
CA GLY A 264 11.66 -9.11 1.18
C GLY A 264 10.33 -9.71 0.74
N SER A 265 9.27 -8.92 0.60
CA SER A 265 7.91 -9.41 0.38
C SER A 265 7.78 -10.29 -0.85
N HIS A 266 7.07 -11.43 -0.69
CA HIS A 266 6.74 -12.32 -1.82
C HIS A 266 5.50 -11.86 -2.59
N TYR A 267 4.60 -11.12 -1.94
CA TYR A 267 3.38 -10.57 -2.54
C TYR A 267 2.94 -9.30 -1.82
N GLU A 268 2.56 -8.29 -2.58
CA GLU A 268 1.95 -7.05 -2.10
C GLU A 268 0.82 -6.61 -3.04
N GLY A 269 -0.19 -5.96 -2.47
CA GLY A 269 -1.18 -5.21 -3.26
C GLY A 269 -0.57 -3.90 -3.76
N SER A 270 -0.18 -3.07 -2.82
CA SER A 270 0.28 -1.70 -3.08
C SER A 270 1.62 -1.35 -2.43
N GLY A 271 2.09 -2.11 -1.44
CA GLY A 271 3.38 -1.83 -0.81
C GLY A 271 3.47 -0.48 -0.10
N THR A 272 2.53 -0.19 0.80
CA THR A 272 2.43 1.09 1.53
C THR A 272 3.77 1.56 2.10
N ALA A 273 4.51 0.67 2.77
CA ALA A 273 5.80 1.02 3.35
C ALA A 273 6.87 1.46 2.32
N VAL A 274 6.79 0.96 1.07
CA VAL A 274 7.67 1.41 -0.02
C VAL A 274 7.27 2.81 -0.48
N CYS A 275 5.95 3.09 -0.59
CA CYS A 275 5.46 4.45 -0.89
C CYS A 275 5.88 5.45 0.19
N GLU A 276 5.77 5.06 1.46
CA GLU A 276 6.21 5.87 2.61
C GLU A 276 7.72 6.15 2.56
N ALA A 277 8.53 5.14 2.25
CA ALA A 277 9.96 5.31 2.07
C ALA A 277 10.29 6.28 0.94
N MET A 278 9.66 6.11 -0.22
CA MET A 278 9.91 6.98 -1.39
C MET A 278 9.46 8.41 -1.17
N SER A 279 8.35 8.66 -0.46
CA SER A 279 7.88 10.01 -0.11
C SER A 279 8.86 10.78 0.77
N CYS A 280 9.69 10.05 1.54
CA CYS A 280 10.78 10.57 2.36
C CYS A 280 12.14 10.60 1.63
N GLY A 281 12.18 10.15 0.38
CA GLY A 281 13.44 10.03 -0.37
C GLY A 281 14.35 8.88 0.10
N CYS A 282 13.81 7.90 0.83
CA CYS A 282 14.51 6.68 1.18
C CYS A 282 14.48 5.71 -0.02
N ILE A 283 15.64 5.26 -0.49
CA ILE A 283 15.78 4.53 -1.75
C ILE A 283 15.34 3.06 -1.56
N PRO A 284 14.36 2.53 -2.33
CA PRO A 284 13.93 1.15 -2.20
C PRO A 284 14.97 0.12 -2.68
N VAL A 285 15.18 -0.93 -1.88
CA VAL A 285 15.84 -2.19 -2.24
C VAL A 285 14.80 -3.29 -1.98
N VAL A 286 14.08 -3.69 -3.01
CA VAL A 286 12.86 -4.47 -2.83
C VAL A 286 12.78 -5.65 -3.79
N THR A 287 11.92 -6.60 -3.49
CA THR A 287 11.75 -7.79 -4.34
C THR A 287 11.12 -7.46 -5.70
N ASN A 288 11.49 -8.23 -6.71
CA ASN A 288 11.00 -8.10 -8.09
C ASN A 288 9.60 -8.71 -8.25
N ILE A 289 8.60 -8.10 -7.61
CA ILE A 289 7.19 -8.45 -7.72
C ILE A 289 6.41 -7.36 -8.48
N ASP A 290 5.22 -7.68 -8.99
CA ASP A 290 4.46 -6.80 -9.88
C ASP A 290 4.21 -5.41 -9.31
N SER A 291 3.78 -5.32 -8.03
CA SER A 291 3.54 -4.05 -7.35
C SER A 291 4.83 -3.25 -7.15
N PHE A 292 5.93 -3.90 -6.77
CA PHE A 292 7.19 -3.19 -6.55
C PHE A 292 7.87 -2.74 -7.85
N ARG A 293 7.71 -3.48 -8.95
CA ARG A 293 8.12 -2.98 -10.27
C ARG A 293 7.41 -1.68 -10.62
N MET A 294 6.10 -1.63 -10.41
CA MET A 294 5.34 -0.40 -10.69
C MET A 294 5.80 0.74 -9.78
N ILE A 295 5.84 0.54 -8.46
CA ILE A 295 6.23 1.58 -7.49
C ILE A 295 7.64 2.12 -7.75
N THR A 296 8.58 1.27 -8.19
CA THR A 296 9.97 1.67 -8.43
C THR A 296 10.27 2.04 -9.88
N ASN A 297 9.25 2.19 -10.72
CA ASN A 297 9.43 2.40 -12.17
C ASN A 297 10.39 1.36 -12.76
N ASN A 298 10.08 0.07 -12.54
CA ASN A 298 10.90 -1.07 -12.97
C ASN A 298 12.36 -1.03 -12.47
N GLY A 299 12.60 -0.49 -11.27
CA GLY A 299 13.91 -0.36 -10.65
C GLY A 299 14.64 0.94 -10.98
N ASN A 300 14.09 1.82 -11.82
CA ASN A 300 14.70 3.14 -12.08
C ASN A 300 14.80 3.99 -10.81
N CYS A 301 13.80 3.89 -9.92
CA CYS A 301 13.74 4.60 -8.64
C CYS A 301 14.18 3.73 -7.45
N GLY A 302 14.81 2.57 -7.68
CA GLY A 302 15.22 1.65 -6.61
C GLY A 302 16.12 0.56 -7.15
N LEU A 303 16.27 -0.53 -6.39
CA LEU A 303 16.96 -1.75 -6.80
C LEU A 303 16.05 -2.95 -6.56
N LEU A 304 16.05 -3.89 -7.51
CA LEU A 304 15.19 -5.06 -7.48
C LEU A 304 15.99 -6.35 -7.34
N TYR A 305 15.46 -7.32 -6.58
CA TYR A 305 16.03 -8.66 -6.43
C TYR A 305 14.91 -9.72 -6.35
N GLN A 306 15.21 -10.99 -6.61
CA GLN A 306 14.22 -12.06 -6.59
C GLN A 306 13.77 -12.40 -5.16
N PRO A 307 12.46 -12.57 -4.91
CA PRO A 307 11.94 -12.95 -3.59
C PRO A 307 12.62 -14.21 -3.04
N GLY A 308 13.02 -14.18 -1.75
CA GLY A 308 13.70 -15.28 -1.07
C GLY A 308 15.17 -15.49 -1.46
N ASN A 309 15.70 -14.75 -2.43
CA ASN A 309 17.08 -14.94 -2.90
C ASN A 309 18.06 -14.10 -2.05
N VAL A 310 18.63 -14.75 -1.03
CA VAL A 310 19.60 -14.16 -0.08
C VAL A 310 20.86 -13.64 -0.77
N ASP A 311 21.38 -14.40 -1.76
CA ASP A 311 22.62 -14.05 -2.44
C ASP A 311 22.43 -12.86 -3.39
N GLU A 312 21.31 -12.82 -4.09
CA GLU A 312 20.96 -11.69 -4.94
C GLU A 312 20.69 -10.42 -4.10
N LEU A 313 20.00 -10.53 -2.96
CA LEU A 313 19.87 -9.42 -2.04
C LEU A 313 21.25 -8.89 -1.59
N CYS A 314 22.14 -9.76 -1.16
CA CYS A 314 23.50 -9.35 -0.80
C CYS A 314 24.21 -8.64 -1.96
N LYS A 315 24.12 -9.17 -3.19
CA LYS A 315 24.69 -8.55 -4.40
C LYS A 315 24.10 -7.17 -4.67
N VAL A 316 22.79 -7.01 -4.52
CA VAL A 316 22.11 -5.72 -4.71
C VAL A 316 22.47 -4.73 -3.61
N LEU A 317 22.60 -5.19 -2.35
CA LEU A 317 23.07 -4.34 -1.25
C LEU A 317 24.51 -3.84 -1.50
N LEU A 318 25.39 -4.64 -2.10
CA LEU A 318 26.72 -4.19 -2.51
C LEU A 318 26.67 -3.05 -3.54
N GLN A 319 25.70 -3.07 -4.47
CA GLN A 319 25.51 -1.97 -5.41
C GLN A 319 25.13 -0.64 -4.73
N THR A 320 24.44 -0.70 -3.58
CA THR A 320 23.97 0.53 -2.86
C THR A 320 25.10 1.44 -2.40
N VAL A 321 26.31 0.94 -2.27
CA VAL A 321 27.48 1.74 -1.87
C VAL A 321 28.18 2.42 -3.04
N GLU A 322 27.88 1.98 -4.27
CA GLU A 322 28.47 2.47 -5.51
C GLU A 322 27.58 3.49 -6.24
N ILE A 323 26.25 3.48 -5.99
CA ILE A 323 25.31 4.37 -6.66
C ILE A 323 25.40 5.81 -6.18
N ASP A 324 25.09 6.74 -7.05
CA ASP A 324 24.81 8.13 -6.67
C ASP A 324 23.49 8.21 -5.90
N LYS A 325 23.60 8.28 -4.56
CA LYS A 325 22.43 8.35 -3.67
C LYS A 325 21.64 9.63 -3.85
N ALA A 326 22.28 10.75 -4.20
CA ALA A 326 21.60 12.02 -4.38
C ALA A 326 20.70 11.96 -5.61
N GLU A 327 21.22 11.45 -6.71
CA GLU A 327 20.45 11.27 -7.94
C GLU A 327 19.33 10.22 -7.77
N LYS A 328 19.61 9.07 -7.15
CA LYS A 328 18.58 8.05 -6.90
C LYS A 328 17.46 8.59 -6.01
N ARG A 329 17.79 9.36 -4.97
CA ARG A 329 16.81 10.01 -4.09
C ARG A 329 15.95 11.01 -4.86
N ARG A 330 16.55 11.82 -5.71
CA ARG A 330 15.84 12.75 -6.58
C ARG A 330 14.82 12.03 -7.45
N LEU A 331 15.24 10.96 -8.14
CA LEU A 331 14.36 10.13 -8.96
C LEU A 331 13.20 9.50 -8.15
N CYS A 332 13.47 9.03 -6.92
CA CYS A 332 12.42 8.50 -6.04
C CYS A 332 11.36 9.56 -5.71
N LEU A 333 11.80 10.76 -5.32
CA LEU A 333 10.90 11.86 -4.94
C LEU A 333 10.09 12.37 -6.13
N GLU A 334 10.71 12.52 -7.30
CA GLU A 334 10.04 12.95 -8.53
C GLU A 334 8.98 11.92 -8.96
N TYR A 335 9.36 10.65 -9.02
CA TYR A 335 8.43 9.59 -9.39
C TYR A 335 7.28 9.46 -8.38
N PHE A 336 7.57 9.57 -7.07
CA PHE A 336 6.53 9.59 -6.04
C PHE A 336 5.55 10.75 -6.27
N ARG A 337 6.06 11.98 -6.43
CA ARG A 337 5.23 13.16 -6.66
C ARG A 337 4.31 12.99 -7.89
N ASP A 338 4.87 12.48 -8.98
CA ASP A 338 4.22 12.50 -10.28
C ASP A 338 3.28 11.28 -10.50
N HIS A 339 3.49 10.16 -9.78
CA HIS A 339 2.76 8.91 -9.98
C HIS A 339 2.13 8.30 -8.73
N LEU A 340 2.69 8.54 -7.53
CA LEU A 340 2.29 7.85 -6.31
C LEU A 340 1.70 8.78 -5.24
N SER A 341 1.78 10.09 -5.42
CA SER A 341 1.18 11.06 -4.49
C SER A 341 -0.35 11.00 -4.55
N PHE A 342 -1.02 11.44 -3.50
CA PHE A 342 -2.48 11.52 -3.47
C PHE A 342 -3.04 12.30 -4.66
N SER A 343 -2.41 13.42 -5.02
CA SER A 343 -2.83 14.25 -6.16
C SER A 343 -2.63 13.55 -7.50
N ALA A 344 -1.55 12.76 -7.66
CA ALA A 344 -1.32 12.00 -8.88
C ALA A 344 -2.35 10.87 -9.05
N ILE A 345 -2.64 10.16 -7.95
CA ILE A 345 -3.65 9.09 -7.93
C ILE A 345 -5.04 9.67 -8.23
N ALA A 346 -5.40 10.79 -7.60
CA ALA A 346 -6.68 11.47 -7.83
C ALA A 346 -6.84 11.87 -9.30
N ARG A 347 -5.82 12.48 -9.92
CA ARG A 347 -5.84 12.81 -11.36
C ARG A 347 -6.03 11.56 -12.23
N GLY A 348 -5.33 10.47 -11.94
CA GLY A 348 -5.51 9.21 -12.68
C GLY A 348 -6.94 8.66 -12.58
N ILE A 349 -7.57 8.76 -11.42
CA ILE A 349 -8.98 8.39 -11.23
C ILE A 349 -9.90 9.31 -12.06
N GLU A 350 -9.67 10.62 -12.05
CA GLU A 350 -10.46 11.60 -12.82
C GLU A 350 -10.35 11.37 -14.32
N GLU A 351 -9.14 11.13 -14.85
CA GLU A 351 -8.91 10.85 -16.27
C GLU A 351 -9.65 9.59 -16.73
N ILE A 352 -9.61 8.52 -15.90
CA ILE A 352 -10.33 7.30 -16.16
C ILE A 352 -11.84 7.56 -16.13
N ALA A 353 -12.32 8.23 -15.09
CA ALA A 353 -13.74 8.56 -14.92
C ALA A 353 -14.29 9.38 -16.10
N ALA A 354 -13.53 10.35 -16.61
CA ALA A 354 -13.89 11.16 -17.76
C ALA A 354 -13.94 10.37 -19.09
N SER A 355 -13.25 9.22 -19.16
CA SER A 355 -13.23 8.34 -20.34
C SER A 355 -14.37 7.32 -20.39
N LEU A 356 -15.15 7.17 -19.31
CA LEU A 356 -16.27 6.21 -19.17
C LEU A 356 -17.59 6.81 -19.64
#